data_100c8ada7f9cdbb8c3fb7ad845020db6
#
_entry.id   100c8ada7f9cdbb8c3fb7ad845020db6
#
_cell.length_a   1.000
_cell.length_b   1.000
_cell.length_c   1.000
_cell.angle_alpha   90.00
_cell.angle_beta   90.00
_cell.angle_gamma   90.00
#
_symmetry.space_group_name_H-M   'P 1'
#
loop_
_entity.id
_entity.type
_entity.pdbx_description
1 polymer ?
#
loop_
_entity_poly.entity_id
_entity_poly.type
_entity_poly.pdbx_seq_one_letter_code
_entity_poly.pdbx_strand_id
1 'polypeptide(L)'
;GFSYTLGAGGVSTGSKSVLTINLNRCIQYAVKNGRDYLTYLAEVVDLVHKVQLAYDENLKALQAQGMLPLFDAGFINIGRQYLTVGINGLVEAAEFLGIEINDNPQYVEFVQNTLGLIEEYNKKYHTKEENVIRVLILKN
;
A
#
# COMPACT_ATOMS: atom_id res chain seq x y z
N GLY A 1 -9.36 -13.97 4.42
CA GLY A 1 -8.35 -14.91 4.01
C GLY A 1 -7.11 -14.20 3.51
N PHE A 2 -5.96 -14.49 4.09
CA PHE A 2 -4.67 -13.98 3.63
C PHE A 2 -4.35 -14.60 2.28
N SER A 3 -4.28 -13.78 1.26
CA SER A 3 -3.74 -14.20 -0.03
C SER A 3 -2.26 -13.84 -0.08
N TYR A 4 -1.40 -14.80 0.05
CA TYR A 4 0.03 -14.67 -0.22
C TYR A 4 0.22 -14.60 -1.72
N THR A 5 0.26 -13.40 -2.28
CA THR A 5 0.35 -13.21 -3.72
C THR A 5 1.61 -12.51 -4.20
N LEU A 6 2.67 -12.54 -3.45
CA LEU A 6 4.00 -12.27 -4.00
C LEU A 6 4.43 -13.48 -4.83
N GLY A 7 4.04 -13.49 -6.09
CA GLY A 7 4.47 -14.51 -7.05
C GLY A 7 3.71 -15.84 -7.06
N ALA A 8 2.73 -16.04 -6.18
CA ALA A 8 1.95 -17.28 -6.07
C ALA A 8 0.48 -17.11 -6.49
N GLY A 9 0.24 -16.34 -7.51
CA GLY A 9 -1.08 -16.29 -8.14
C GLY A 9 -1.06 -17.14 -9.39
N GLY A 10 -2.14 -17.78 -9.78
CA GLY A 10 -2.23 -18.46 -11.07
C GLY A 10 -1.80 -17.54 -12.23
N VAL A 11 -1.71 -18.09 -13.41
CA VAL A 11 -1.12 -17.49 -14.62
C VAL A 11 -1.58 -16.06 -14.96
N SER A 12 -2.64 -15.54 -14.34
CA SER A 12 -3.16 -14.20 -14.63
C SER A 12 -3.46 -13.34 -13.40
N THR A 13 -3.11 -13.78 -12.20
CA THR A 13 -3.35 -13.04 -10.95
C THR A 13 -2.03 -12.76 -10.23
N GLY A 14 -1.96 -11.66 -9.50
CA GLY A 14 -0.75 -11.26 -8.75
C GLY A 14 -0.70 -9.75 -8.55
N SER A 15 0.38 -9.27 -7.92
CA SER A 15 0.63 -7.85 -7.77
C SER A 15 1.50 -7.35 -8.93
N LYS A 16 1.03 -6.33 -9.64
CA LYS A 16 1.80 -5.68 -10.71
C LYS A 16 2.76 -4.61 -10.18
N SER A 17 2.52 -4.13 -8.96
CA SER A 17 3.39 -3.18 -8.28
C SER A 17 3.17 -3.25 -6.77
N VAL A 18 4.26 -3.18 -6.01
CA VAL A 18 4.24 -3.12 -4.55
C VAL A 18 5.07 -1.93 -4.11
N LEU A 19 4.47 -1.01 -3.36
CA LEU A 19 5.19 0.04 -2.65
C LEU A 19 4.98 -0.15 -1.15
N THR A 20 6.08 -0.17 -0.40
CA THR A 20 6.04 -0.36 1.06
C THR A 20 6.28 0.95 1.79
N ILE A 21 5.37 1.30 2.69
CA ILE A 21 5.48 2.45 3.58
C ILE A 21 6.17 1.99 4.86
N ASN A 22 7.30 2.60 5.18
CA ASN A 22 7.93 2.44 6.47
C ASN A 22 7.29 3.38 7.49
N LEU A 23 6.30 2.86 8.24
CA LEU A 23 5.55 3.63 9.22
C LEU A 23 6.43 4.22 10.32
N ASN A 24 7.40 3.45 10.80
CA ASN A 24 8.31 3.92 11.84
C ASN A 24 9.08 5.17 11.39
N ARG A 25 9.63 5.16 10.18
CA ARG A 25 10.34 6.34 9.64
C ARG A 25 9.41 7.52 9.40
N CYS A 26 8.22 7.28 8.84
CA CYS A 26 7.24 8.34 8.61
C CYS A 26 6.83 9.03 9.91
N ILE A 27 6.50 8.26 10.93
CA ILE A 27 6.06 8.80 12.23
C ILE A 27 7.22 9.52 12.94
N GLN A 28 8.40 8.95 12.96
CA GLN A 28 9.58 9.60 13.54
C GLN A 28 9.90 10.93 12.85
N TYR A 29 9.84 10.96 11.53
CA TYR A 29 10.10 12.18 10.77
C TYR A 29 9.07 13.26 11.10
N ALA A 30 7.79 12.92 11.13
CA ALA A 30 6.74 13.86 11.45
C ALA A 30 6.92 14.44 12.85
N VAL A 31 7.11 13.60 13.85
CA VAL A 31 7.30 14.03 15.25
C VAL A 31 8.54 14.92 15.41
N LYS A 32 9.67 14.53 14.82
CA LYS A 32 10.93 15.31 14.87
C LYS A 32 10.80 16.69 14.20
N ASN A 33 9.90 16.84 13.24
CA ASN A 33 9.66 18.10 12.56
C ASN A 33 8.43 18.87 13.10
N GLY A 34 7.89 18.46 14.24
CA GLY A 34 6.76 19.11 14.87
C GLY A 34 5.45 19.02 14.09
N ARG A 35 5.31 18.00 13.22
CA ARG A 35 4.11 17.75 12.43
C ARG A 35 3.24 16.68 13.08
N ASP A 36 1.94 16.80 12.91
CA ASP A 36 1.01 15.72 13.27
C ASP A 36 1.29 14.50 12.38
N TYR A 37 1.57 13.34 13.00
CA TYR A 37 1.98 12.15 12.27
C TYR A 37 0.87 11.56 11.40
N LEU A 38 -0.40 11.68 11.79
CA LEU A 38 -1.53 11.22 10.96
C LEU A 38 -1.69 12.07 9.71
N THR A 39 -1.55 13.39 9.83
CA THR A 39 -1.59 14.31 8.69
C THR A 39 -0.43 14.04 7.72
N TYR A 40 0.77 13.87 8.24
CA TYR A 40 1.94 13.53 7.40
C TYR A 40 1.80 12.16 6.75
N LEU A 41 1.31 11.17 7.49
CA LEU A 41 1.05 9.83 6.93
C LEU A 41 0.00 9.88 5.81
N ALA A 42 -1.04 10.69 5.96
CA ALA A 42 -2.03 10.90 4.91
C ALA A 42 -1.41 11.44 3.61
N GLU A 43 -0.49 12.39 3.71
CA GLU A 43 0.25 12.92 2.55
C GLU A 43 1.10 11.83 1.89
N VAL A 44 1.79 11.01 2.68
CA VAL A 44 2.62 9.90 2.17
C VAL A 44 1.75 8.85 1.48
N VAL A 45 0.64 8.46 2.09
CA VAL A 45 -0.30 7.47 1.53
C VAL A 45 -0.90 7.98 0.23
N ASP A 46 -1.31 9.24 0.17
CA ASP A 46 -1.81 9.87 -1.06
C ASP A 46 -0.77 9.84 -2.18
N LEU A 47 0.47 10.19 -1.86
CA LEU A 47 1.57 10.13 -2.83
C LEU A 47 1.83 8.70 -3.33
N VAL A 48 1.82 7.72 -2.44
CA VAL A 48 2.00 6.29 -2.80
C VAL A 48 0.91 5.85 -3.79
N HIS A 49 -0.34 6.22 -3.53
CA HIS A 49 -1.44 5.89 -4.44
C HIS A 49 -1.28 6.56 -5.81
N LYS A 50 -0.90 7.83 -5.84
CA LYS A 50 -0.64 8.56 -7.10
C LYS A 50 0.49 7.92 -7.91
N VAL A 51 1.57 7.51 -7.25
CA VAL A 51 2.69 6.82 -7.90
C VAL A 51 2.25 5.45 -8.44
N GLN A 52 1.47 4.69 -7.67
CA GLN A 52 0.93 3.40 -8.11
C GLN A 52 0.04 3.53 -9.36
N LEU A 53 -0.83 4.53 -9.41
CA LEU A 53 -1.69 4.78 -10.57
C LEU A 53 -0.88 5.22 -11.79
N ALA A 54 0.10 6.09 -11.61
CA ALA A 54 0.98 6.51 -12.70
C ALA A 54 1.78 5.32 -13.28
N TYR A 55 2.22 4.41 -12.41
CA TYR A 55 2.86 3.18 -12.84
C TYR A 55 1.92 2.28 -13.65
N ASP A 56 0.68 2.13 -13.21
CA ASP A 56 -0.34 1.36 -13.93
C ASP A 56 -0.64 1.93 -15.31
N GLU A 57 -0.81 3.24 -15.40
CA GLU A 57 -0.99 3.93 -16.68
C GLU A 57 0.20 3.73 -17.62
N ASN A 58 1.42 3.78 -17.09
CA ASN A 58 2.63 3.54 -17.86
C ASN A 58 2.70 2.09 -18.39
N LEU A 59 2.33 1.10 -17.56
CA LEU A 59 2.24 -0.29 -18.01
C LEU A 59 1.21 -0.48 -19.12
N LYS A 60 0.05 0.13 -19.00
CA LYS A 60 -0.98 0.10 -20.05
C LYS A 60 -0.49 0.75 -21.35
N ALA A 61 0.24 1.86 -21.25
CA ALA A 61 0.83 2.52 -22.42
C ALA A 61 1.88 1.64 -23.10
N LEU A 62 2.76 0.96 -22.33
CA LEU A 62 3.74 0.02 -22.86
C LEU A 62 3.09 -1.19 -23.55
N GLN A 63 2.00 -1.71 -22.94
CA GLN A 63 1.23 -2.79 -23.57
C GLN A 63 0.61 -2.34 -24.90
N ALA A 64 0.04 -1.14 -24.96
CA ALA A 64 -0.55 -0.60 -26.18
C ALA A 64 0.48 -0.41 -27.31
N GLN A 65 1.76 -0.27 -26.98
CA GLN A 65 2.88 -0.19 -27.92
C GLN A 65 3.46 -1.56 -28.30
N GLY A 66 2.90 -2.68 -27.82
CA GLY A 66 3.40 -4.02 -28.06
C GLY A 66 4.73 -4.34 -27.36
N MET A 67 5.08 -3.59 -26.32
CA MET A 67 6.36 -3.74 -25.60
C MET A 67 6.30 -4.76 -24.45
N LEU A 68 5.15 -5.36 -24.20
CA LEU A 68 4.93 -6.37 -23.15
C LEU A 68 4.43 -7.68 -23.75
N PRO A 69 5.30 -8.50 -24.33
CA PRO A 69 4.89 -9.67 -25.15
C PRO A 69 4.08 -10.71 -24.37
N LEU A 70 4.31 -10.89 -23.06
CA LEU A 70 3.53 -11.84 -22.25
C LEU A 70 2.09 -11.35 -22.01
N PHE A 71 1.89 -10.05 -21.91
CA PHE A 71 0.57 -9.44 -21.83
C PHE A 71 -0.14 -9.45 -23.17
N ASP A 72 0.59 -9.15 -24.25
CA ASP A 72 0.07 -9.13 -25.61
C ASP A 72 -0.34 -10.53 -26.08
N ALA A 73 0.39 -11.57 -25.66
CA ALA A 73 0.07 -12.97 -25.91
C ALA A 73 -1.11 -13.49 -25.07
N GLY A 74 -1.67 -12.69 -24.16
CA GLY A 74 -2.80 -13.07 -23.32
C GLY A 74 -2.47 -13.96 -22.12
N PHE A 75 -1.18 -14.20 -21.83
CA PHE A 75 -0.78 -15.00 -20.66
C PHE A 75 -1.02 -14.24 -19.35
N ILE A 76 -0.89 -12.91 -19.35
CA ILE A 76 -1.08 -12.06 -18.18
C ILE A 76 -2.07 -10.94 -18.55
N ASN A 77 -3.08 -10.74 -17.72
CA ASN A 77 -4.05 -9.66 -17.90
C ASN A 77 -3.78 -8.55 -16.86
N ILE A 78 -3.40 -7.36 -17.33
CA ILE A 78 -3.13 -6.19 -16.49
C ILE A 78 -4.33 -5.85 -15.61
N GLY A 79 -5.56 -5.95 -16.11
CA GLY A 79 -6.77 -5.66 -15.37
C GLY A 79 -7.07 -6.63 -14.22
N ARG A 80 -6.44 -7.81 -14.21
CA ARG A 80 -6.58 -8.81 -13.14
C ARG A 80 -5.45 -8.77 -12.10
N GLN A 81 -4.46 -7.92 -12.29
CA GLN A 81 -3.37 -7.75 -11.34
C GLN A 81 -3.65 -6.60 -10.38
N TYR A 82 -3.11 -6.72 -9.17
CA TYR A 82 -3.33 -5.75 -8.09
C TYR A 82 -2.19 -4.74 -7.97
N LEU A 83 -2.53 -3.54 -7.54
CA LEU A 83 -1.59 -2.62 -6.92
C LEU A 83 -1.54 -2.92 -5.42
N THR A 84 -0.37 -3.03 -4.84
CA THR A 84 -0.23 -3.39 -3.42
C THR A 84 0.48 -2.28 -2.66
N VAL A 85 -0.11 -1.86 -1.55
CA VAL A 85 0.53 -0.99 -0.57
C VAL A 85 0.99 -1.86 0.59
N GLY A 86 2.30 -1.99 0.76
CA GLY A 86 2.91 -2.70 1.89
C GLY A 86 3.10 -1.75 3.07
N ILE A 87 3.07 -2.30 4.28
CA ILE A 87 3.30 -1.56 5.51
C ILE A 87 4.26 -2.34 6.38
N ASN A 88 5.29 -1.68 6.90
CA ASN A 88 6.18 -2.22 7.92
C ASN A 88 6.44 -1.20 9.04
N GLY A 89 7.05 -1.64 10.12
CA GLY A 89 7.45 -0.77 11.21
C GLY A 89 6.31 -0.29 12.11
N LEU A 90 5.17 -0.99 12.14
CA LEU A 90 4.02 -0.61 12.98
C LEU A 90 4.35 -0.72 14.47
N VAL A 91 5.00 -1.80 14.87
CA VAL A 91 5.40 -2.06 16.26
C VAL A 91 6.42 -1.03 16.72
N GLU A 92 7.45 -0.80 15.94
CA GLU A 92 8.51 0.16 16.23
C GLU A 92 7.98 1.59 16.29
N ALA A 93 6.99 1.91 15.47
CA ALA A 93 6.32 3.22 15.52
C ALA A 93 5.51 3.40 16.80
N ALA A 94 4.81 2.37 17.26
CA ALA A 94 4.10 2.40 18.54
C ALA A 94 5.08 2.55 19.72
N GLU A 95 6.16 1.82 19.72
CA GLU A 95 7.23 1.94 20.73
C GLU A 95 7.83 3.36 20.76
N PHE A 96 8.09 3.93 19.59
CA PHE A 96 8.61 5.30 19.48
C PHE A 96 7.65 6.34 20.07
N LEU A 97 6.34 6.13 19.93
CA LEU A 97 5.30 7.00 20.51
C LEU A 97 5.06 6.73 22.01
N GLY A 98 5.75 5.74 22.59
CA GLY A 98 5.57 5.35 23.99
C GLY A 98 4.28 4.57 24.24
N ILE A 99 3.74 3.93 23.22
CA ILE A 99 2.53 3.10 23.31
C ILE A 99 2.93 1.66 23.58
N GLU A 100 2.45 1.08 24.69
CA GLU A 100 2.70 -0.33 25.01
C GLU A 100 1.97 -1.26 24.03
N ILE A 101 2.71 -2.24 23.54
CA ILE A 101 2.21 -3.25 22.58
C ILE A 101 1.49 -4.37 23.36
N ASN A 102 0.24 -4.15 23.68
CA ASN A 102 -0.65 -5.10 24.30
C ASN A 102 -2.09 -4.81 23.90
N ASP A 103 -3.07 -5.52 24.46
CA ASP A 103 -4.49 -5.30 24.18
C ASP A 103 -5.05 -4.02 24.84
N ASN A 104 -4.21 -3.02 25.11
CA ASN A 104 -4.67 -1.77 25.69
C ASN A 104 -5.39 -0.89 24.66
N PRO A 105 -6.33 -0.01 25.11
CA PRO A 105 -7.09 0.83 24.19
C PRO A 105 -6.22 1.78 23.37
N GLN A 106 -5.10 2.25 23.89
CA GLN A 106 -4.19 3.15 23.20
C GLN A 106 -3.54 2.49 21.96
N TYR A 107 -3.08 1.24 22.11
CA TYR A 107 -2.50 0.50 21.00
C TYR A 107 -3.54 0.18 19.93
N VAL A 108 -4.72 -0.26 20.36
CA VAL A 108 -5.84 -0.55 19.44
C VAL A 108 -6.23 0.71 18.66
N GLU A 109 -6.37 1.85 19.33
CA GLU A 109 -6.66 3.12 18.68
C GLU A 109 -5.58 3.55 17.69
N PHE A 110 -4.31 3.43 18.06
CA PHE A 110 -3.19 3.70 17.17
C PHE A 110 -3.23 2.85 15.90
N VAL A 111 -3.44 1.56 16.04
CA VAL A 111 -3.54 0.62 14.91
C VAL A 111 -4.75 0.95 14.03
N GLN A 112 -5.90 1.19 14.64
CA GLN A 112 -7.12 1.54 13.91
C GLN A 112 -6.99 2.86 13.14
N ASN A 113 -6.42 3.89 13.76
CA ASN A 113 -6.21 5.18 13.11
C ASN A 113 -5.23 5.07 11.94
N THR A 114 -4.15 4.35 12.12
CA THR A 114 -3.11 4.19 11.10
C THR A 114 -3.59 3.34 9.93
N LEU A 115 -4.14 2.16 10.21
CA LEU A 115 -4.62 1.25 9.15
C LEU A 115 -5.91 1.76 8.52
N GLY A 116 -6.79 2.38 9.30
CA GLY A 116 -8.03 2.99 8.81
C GLY A 116 -7.78 4.12 7.82
N LEU A 117 -6.76 4.94 8.06
CA LEU A 117 -6.33 5.98 7.12
C LEU A 117 -5.92 5.39 5.77
N ILE A 118 -5.14 4.33 5.77
CA ILE A 118 -4.69 3.67 4.54
C ILE A 118 -5.88 3.03 3.81
N GLU A 119 -6.78 2.39 4.53
CA GLU A 119 -8.00 1.82 3.96
C GLU A 119 -8.92 2.88 3.34
N GLU A 120 -9.06 4.03 3.97
CA GLU A 120 -9.82 5.16 3.44
C GLU A 120 -9.26 5.64 2.10
N TYR A 121 -7.94 5.80 2.00
CA TYR A 121 -7.28 6.17 0.74
C TYR A 121 -7.41 5.07 -0.32
N ASN A 122 -7.32 3.81 0.07
CA ASN A 122 -7.56 2.70 -0.86
C ASN A 122 -8.97 2.77 -1.46
N LYS A 123 -9.98 3.03 -0.66
CA LYS A 123 -11.37 3.22 -1.13
C LYS A 123 -11.51 4.43 -2.03
N LYS A 124 -10.90 5.56 -1.65
CA LYS A 124 -10.92 6.80 -2.44
C LYS A 124 -10.36 6.61 -3.86
N TYR A 125 -9.26 5.88 -4.00
CA TYR A 125 -8.62 5.64 -5.29
C TYR A 125 -9.24 4.49 -6.06
N HIS A 126 -9.82 3.51 -5.39
CA HIS A 126 -10.51 2.39 -6.04
C HIS A 126 -11.77 2.83 -6.81
N THR A 127 -12.48 3.85 -6.34
CA THR A 127 -13.71 4.35 -6.99
C THR A 127 -13.47 5.08 -8.31
N LYS A 128 -12.25 5.49 -8.61
CA LYS A 128 -11.91 6.27 -9.81
C LYS A 128 -11.53 5.41 -11.00
N GLU A 129 -11.02 4.23 -10.77
CA GLU A 129 -10.57 3.29 -11.81
C GLU A 129 -10.81 1.85 -11.35
N GLU A 130 -10.94 0.90 -12.27
CA GLU A 130 -11.12 -0.53 -11.97
C GLU A 130 -9.90 -1.19 -11.30
N ASN A 131 -9.01 -0.41 -10.70
CA ASN A 131 -7.79 -0.87 -10.06
C ASN A 131 -8.06 -1.33 -8.63
N VAL A 132 -7.84 -2.60 -8.36
CA VAL A 132 -7.92 -3.14 -7.01
C VAL A 132 -6.60 -2.88 -6.27
N ILE A 133 -6.67 -2.06 -5.22
CA ILE A 133 -5.54 -1.78 -4.34
C ILE A 133 -5.68 -2.65 -3.08
N ARG A 134 -4.65 -3.39 -2.74
CA ARG A 134 -4.61 -4.25 -1.54
C ARG A 134 -3.58 -3.74 -0.54
N VAL A 135 -3.89 -3.91 0.74
CA VAL A 135 -2.94 -3.65 1.83
C VAL A 135 -2.27 -4.95 2.25
N LEU A 136 -0.96 -4.93 2.31
CA LEU A 136 -0.13 -6.01 2.83
C LEU A 136 0.61 -5.51 4.07
N ILE A 137 0.37 -6.13 5.21
CA ILE A 137 1.11 -5.86 6.44
C ILE A 137 2.29 -6.83 6.50
N LEU A 138 3.49 -6.28 6.43
CA LEU A 138 4.71 -7.05 6.60
C LEU A 138 5.09 -7.06 8.08
N LYS A 139 5.14 -8.24 8.66
CA LYS A 139 5.76 -8.44 9.98
C LYS A 139 7.26 -8.59 9.78
N ASN A 140 8.02 -7.78 10.46
CA ASN A 140 9.46 -8.01 10.59
C ASN A 140 9.72 -9.15 11.56
#